data_09bbb5cfa2335119e8157f7762e749ec
#
_entry.id   09bbb5cfa2335119e8157f7762e749ec
#
_cell.length_a   1.000
_cell.length_b   1.000
_cell.length_c   1.000
_cell.angle_alpha   90.00
_cell.angle_beta   90.00
_cell.angle_gamma   90.00
#
_symmetry.space_group_name_H-M   'P 1'
#
loop_
_entity.id
_entity.type
_entity.pdbx_description
1 polymer ?
#
loop_
_entity_poly.entity_id
_entity_poly.type
_entity_poly.pdbx_seq_one_letter_code
_entity_poly.pdbx_strand_id
1 'polypeptide(L)'
;MTIAVQSISKRFATTLFLVFILMGCQSMGQDGKLLTPVEITQKRDGTLRMAKNGLDALIKQKPGVQKEIDEAAGYAVFTTTNVNIVLLVVARGEGVLFDKRRKDPVFMQALKTGEGLGAGYQDQYQVAIFKTPAAIDQFLLASIDGQRGGVDVDANFSAGSGGTIRSFNPEITFYTVGLSGYDLQANYGGTLYLVDQQLNNAATLNSLPKKK
;
A
#
# COMPACT_ATOMS: atom_id res chain seq x y z
N MET A 1 56.98 14.33 -13.73
CA MET A 1 56.39 12.98 -13.78
C MET A 1 55.21 12.82 -12.81
N THR A 2 54.60 13.88 -12.30
CA THR A 2 53.55 13.86 -11.23
C THR A 2 52.12 14.20 -11.71
N ILE A 3 51.98 14.69 -12.95
CA ILE A 3 50.67 15.19 -13.46
C ILE A 3 49.82 14.06 -14.11
N ALA A 4 50.45 13.00 -14.59
CA ALA A 4 49.76 11.89 -15.28
C ALA A 4 48.96 10.95 -14.33
N VAL A 5 49.42 10.81 -13.09
CA VAL A 5 48.80 9.87 -12.11
C VAL A 5 47.47 10.40 -11.55
N GLN A 6 47.32 11.72 -11.36
CA GLN A 6 46.07 12.32 -10.87
C GLN A 6 44.92 12.28 -11.88
N SER A 7 45.23 12.27 -13.16
CA SER A 7 44.21 12.22 -14.24
C SER A 7 43.59 10.84 -14.36
N ILE A 8 44.34 9.78 -14.12
CA ILE A 8 43.87 8.39 -14.20
C ILE A 8 42.95 8.07 -13.02
N SER A 9 43.30 8.53 -11.81
CA SER A 9 42.50 8.32 -10.60
C SER A 9 41.10 8.94 -10.70
N LYS A 10 40.99 10.17 -11.24
CA LYS A 10 39.69 10.85 -11.40
C LYS A 10 38.79 10.16 -12.44
N ARG A 11 39.36 9.66 -13.52
CA ARG A 11 38.60 8.95 -14.56
C ARG A 11 38.11 7.57 -14.07
N PHE A 12 38.90 6.88 -13.27
CA PHE A 12 38.50 5.60 -12.66
C PHE A 12 37.37 5.78 -11.63
N ALA A 13 37.43 6.81 -10.78
CA ALA A 13 36.38 7.13 -9.82
C ALA A 13 35.06 7.51 -10.50
N THR A 14 35.11 8.30 -11.59
CA THR A 14 33.92 8.70 -12.33
C THR A 14 33.28 7.52 -13.08
N THR A 15 34.12 6.63 -13.66
CA THR A 15 33.61 5.44 -14.35
C THR A 15 33.01 4.42 -13.37
N LEU A 16 33.60 4.26 -12.19
CA LEU A 16 33.09 3.37 -11.15
C LEU A 16 31.75 3.89 -10.59
N PHE A 17 31.61 5.21 -10.44
CA PHE A 17 30.36 5.83 -9.99
C PHE A 17 29.22 5.71 -11.04
N LEU A 18 29.57 5.82 -12.33
CA LEU A 18 28.59 5.66 -13.43
C LEU A 18 28.10 4.21 -13.56
N VAL A 19 28.99 3.22 -13.32
CA VAL A 19 28.63 1.81 -13.34
C VAL A 19 27.71 1.44 -12.15
N PHE A 20 27.89 2.07 -10.98
CA PHE A 20 26.99 1.88 -9.84
C PHE A 20 25.57 2.43 -10.10
N ILE A 21 25.45 3.54 -10.84
CA ILE A 21 24.14 4.12 -11.22
C ILE A 21 23.41 3.22 -12.23
N LEU A 22 24.12 2.55 -13.12
CA LEU A 22 23.52 1.64 -14.11
C LEU A 22 23.09 0.30 -13.55
N MET A 23 23.66 -0.16 -12.42
CA MET A 23 23.23 -1.36 -11.72
C MET A 23 22.04 -1.13 -10.78
N GLY A 24 21.69 0.12 -10.47
CA GLY A 24 20.59 0.48 -9.59
C GLY A 24 19.18 0.48 -10.22
N CYS A 25 19.07 0.30 -11.53
CA CYS A 25 17.79 0.21 -12.24
C CYS A 25 17.39 -1.23 -12.60
N GLN A 26 17.70 -2.20 -11.74
CA GLN A 26 16.86 -3.39 -11.72
C GLN A 26 15.56 -3.00 -11.00
N SER A 27 14.54 -2.76 -11.82
CA SER A 27 13.17 -2.54 -11.40
C SER A 27 12.85 -3.41 -10.18
N MET A 28 12.42 -2.79 -9.09
CA MET A 28 11.59 -3.44 -8.08
C MET A 28 10.22 -3.77 -8.73
N GLY A 29 10.28 -4.45 -9.88
CA GLY A 29 9.15 -5.06 -10.52
C GLY A 29 8.83 -6.34 -9.77
N GLN A 30 7.56 -6.55 -9.47
CA GLN A 30 6.98 -7.84 -9.25
C GLN A 30 7.78 -8.88 -10.04
N ASP A 31 8.32 -9.89 -9.37
CA ASP A 31 8.84 -11.06 -10.05
C ASP A 31 7.75 -11.51 -11.00
N GLY A 32 7.96 -11.40 -12.31
CA GLY A 32 6.96 -11.66 -13.35
C GLY A 32 6.54 -13.12 -13.44
N LYS A 33 6.71 -13.87 -12.35
CA LYS A 33 6.31 -15.24 -12.17
C LYS A 33 4.79 -15.31 -11.96
N LEU A 34 4.12 -16.00 -12.87
CA LEU A 34 2.71 -16.36 -12.67
C LEU A 34 2.60 -17.32 -11.47
N LEU A 35 1.67 -17.00 -10.58
CA LEU A 35 1.36 -17.84 -9.43
C LEU A 35 0.66 -19.12 -9.90
N THR A 36 1.00 -20.23 -9.29
CA THR A 36 0.28 -21.50 -9.48
C THR A 36 -1.11 -21.43 -8.79
N PRO A 37 -2.09 -22.24 -9.20
CA PRO A 37 -3.40 -22.27 -8.55
C PRO A 37 -3.33 -22.50 -7.02
N VAL A 38 -2.37 -23.29 -6.56
CA VAL A 38 -2.16 -23.54 -5.13
C VAL A 38 -1.65 -22.29 -4.43
N GLU A 39 -0.66 -21.59 -4.99
CA GLU A 39 -0.14 -20.34 -4.46
C GLU A 39 -1.22 -19.25 -4.41
N ILE A 40 -2.07 -19.16 -5.45
CA ILE A 40 -3.20 -18.24 -5.50
C ILE A 40 -4.16 -18.51 -4.32
N THR A 41 -4.55 -19.77 -4.12
CA THR A 41 -5.45 -20.16 -3.02
C THR A 41 -4.84 -19.83 -1.66
N GLN A 42 -3.58 -20.19 -1.44
CA GLN A 42 -2.88 -19.91 -0.18
C GLN A 42 -2.78 -18.40 0.10
N LYS A 43 -2.47 -17.60 -0.90
CA LYS A 43 -2.40 -16.14 -0.77
C LYS A 43 -3.77 -15.54 -0.47
N ARG A 44 -4.83 -15.95 -1.18
CA ARG A 44 -6.21 -15.50 -0.90
C ARG A 44 -6.60 -15.81 0.54
N ASP A 45 -6.40 -17.03 0.98
CA ASP A 45 -6.72 -17.45 2.35
C ASP A 45 -5.90 -16.68 3.39
N GLY A 46 -4.63 -16.43 3.10
CA GLY A 46 -3.76 -15.60 3.94
C GLY A 46 -4.28 -14.18 4.05
N THR A 47 -4.62 -13.55 2.93
CA THR A 47 -5.14 -12.18 2.89
C THR A 47 -6.50 -12.06 3.58
N LEU A 48 -7.39 -13.05 3.44
CA LEU A 48 -8.67 -13.08 4.14
C LEU A 48 -8.50 -13.20 5.66
N ARG A 49 -7.60 -14.07 6.13
CA ARG A 49 -7.27 -14.16 7.57
C ARG A 49 -6.66 -12.86 8.08
N MET A 50 -5.75 -12.26 7.34
CA MET A 50 -5.16 -10.98 7.66
C MET A 50 -6.25 -9.89 7.80
N ALA A 51 -7.17 -9.83 6.85
CA ALA A 51 -8.27 -8.85 6.87
C ALA A 51 -9.16 -9.01 8.11
N LYS A 52 -9.50 -10.25 8.45
CA LYS A 52 -10.25 -10.54 9.68
C LYS A 52 -9.50 -10.06 10.92
N ASN A 53 -8.21 -10.39 11.03
CA ASN A 53 -7.39 -9.99 12.18
C ASN A 53 -7.28 -8.46 12.28
N GLY A 54 -7.11 -7.76 11.15
CA GLY A 54 -7.04 -6.30 11.11
C GLY A 54 -8.35 -5.64 11.55
N LEU A 55 -9.48 -6.18 11.09
CA LEU A 55 -10.79 -5.70 11.48
C LEU A 55 -11.07 -5.93 12.98
N ASP A 56 -10.79 -7.13 13.48
CA ASP A 56 -10.95 -7.48 14.89
C ASP A 56 -10.07 -6.58 15.79
N ALA A 57 -8.82 -6.30 15.35
CA ALA A 57 -7.90 -5.42 16.08
C ALA A 57 -8.42 -3.98 16.12
N LEU A 58 -8.97 -3.47 15.01
CA LEU A 58 -9.56 -2.13 14.96
C LEU A 58 -10.79 -2.03 15.88
N ILE A 59 -11.70 -3.00 15.82
CA ILE A 59 -12.91 -3.03 16.67
C ILE A 59 -12.52 -3.08 18.15
N LYS A 60 -11.51 -3.90 18.50
CA LYS A 60 -11.00 -3.98 19.86
C LYS A 60 -10.44 -2.66 20.37
N GLN A 61 -9.69 -1.94 19.51
CA GLN A 61 -9.11 -0.65 19.85
C GLN A 61 -10.15 0.48 19.88
N LYS A 62 -11.14 0.41 18.97
CA LYS A 62 -12.18 1.43 18.78
C LYS A 62 -13.56 0.79 18.60
N PRO A 63 -14.24 0.38 19.68
CA PRO A 63 -15.51 -0.36 19.57
C PRO A 63 -16.61 0.36 18.78
N GLY A 64 -16.62 1.69 18.78
CA GLY A 64 -17.60 2.49 18.02
C GLY A 64 -17.51 2.31 16.50
N VAL A 65 -16.40 1.80 15.97
CA VAL A 65 -16.20 1.59 14.53
C VAL A 65 -17.09 0.45 13.99
N GLN A 66 -17.54 -0.48 14.85
CA GLN A 66 -18.44 -1.55 14.44
C GLN A 66 -19.69 -1.01 13.78
N LYS A 67 -20.29 0.02 14.35
CA LYS A 67 -21.47 0.68 13.78
C LYS A 67 -21.19 1.29 12.40
N GLU A 68 -20.04 1.93 12.25
CA GLU A 68 -19.63 2.50 10.96
C GLU A 68 -19.50 1.42 9.88
N ILE A 69 -18.94 0.26 10.23
CA ILE A 69 -18.79 -0.89 9.32
C ILE A 69 -20.16 -1.48 8.95
N ASP A 70 -21.06 -1.59 9.92
CA ASP A 70 -22.41 -2.15 9.70
C ASP A 70 -23.23 -1.25 8.76
N GLU A 71 -23.10 0.07 8.88
CA GLU A 71 -23.78 1.07 8.05
C GLU A 71 -23.09 1.33 6.70
N ALA A 72 -21.83 0.97 6.54
CA ALA A 72 -21.04 1.22 5.33
C ALA A 72 -21.53 0.41 4.13
N ALA A 73 -21.26 0.91 2.91
CA ALA A 73 -21.45 0.16 1.66
C ALA A 73 -20.45 -0.97 1.50
N GLY A 74 -19.28 -0.84 2.14
CA GLY A 74 -18.22 -1.84 2.17
C GLY A 74 -17.00 -1.33 2.92
N TYR A 75 -15.99 -2.17 3.00
CA TYR A 75 -14.72 -1.83 3.63
C TYR A 75 -13.55 -2.55 2.94
N ALA A 76 -12.34 -2.03 3.09
CA ALA A 76 -11.13 -2.71 2.67
C ALA A 76 -10.14 -2.79 3.84
N VAL A 77 -9.40 -3.88 3.90
CA VAL A 77 -8.36 -4.08 4.92
C VAL A 77 -7.05 -4.39 4.20
N PHE A 78 -6.01 -3.66 4.55
CA PHE A 78 -4.66 -3.84 4.07
C PHE A 78 -3.72 -4.11 5.25
N THR A 79 -2.72 -4.96 5.05
CA THR A 79 -1.51 -4.92 5.88
C THR A 79 -0.46 -4.13 5.14
N THR A 80 0.28 -3.27 5.83
CA THR A 80 1.36 -2.51 5.23
C THR A 80 2.59 -2.57 6.12
N THR A 81 3.73 -2.85 5.48
CA THR A 81 5.04 -2.72 6.10
C THR A 81 5.65 -1.41 5.63
N ASN A 82 5.82 -0.48 6.56
CA ASN A 82 6.45 0.81 6.30
C ASN A 82 7.94 0.74 6.67
N VAL A 83 8.79 1.20 5.76
CA VAL A 83 10.22 1.37 5.99
C VAL A 83 10.57 2.83 5.78
N ASN A 84 11.10 3.48 6.80
CA ASN A 84 11.53 4.88 6.78
C ASN A 84 13.04 4.94 6.79
N ILE A 85 13.64 5.55 5.77
CA ILE A 85 15.07 5.74 5.65
C ILE A 85 15.35 7.24 5.48
N VAL A 86 15.59 7.93 6.58
CA VAL A 86 15.98 9.34 6.70
C VAL A 86 15.03 10.33 6.00
N LEU A 87 14.87 10.26 4.67
CA LEU A 87 14.03 11.17 3.87
C LEU A 87 13.03 10.42 2.99
N LEU A 88 13.10 9.09 2.94
CA LEU A 88 12.27 8.27 2.08
C LEU A 88 11.40 7.32 2.89
N VAL A 89 10.12 7.31 2.57
CA VAL A 89 9.13 6.35 3.09
C VAL A 89 8.71 5.44 1.96
N VAL A 90 8.84 4.14 2.15
CA VAL A 90 8.33 3.12 1.26
C VAL A 90 7.50 2.14 2.05
N ALA A 91 6.30 1.84 1.59
CA ALA A 91 5.52 0.74 2.14
C ALA A 91 4.91 -0.10 1.02
N ARG A 92 4.83 -1.39 1.28
CA ARG A 92 4.12 -2.34 0.45
C ARG A 92 3.18 -3.16 1.32
N GLY A 93 2.01 -3.48 0.77
CA GLY A 93 1.03 -4.28 1.48
C GLY A 93 0.11 -5.06 0.57
N GLU A 94 -0.53 -6.06 1.15
CA GLU A 94 -1.60 -6.83 0.53
C GLU A 94 -2.91 -6.46 1.21
N GLY A 95 -4.01 -6.56 0.47
CA GLY A 95 -5.31 -6.21 1.00
C GLY A 95 -6.46 -6.84 0.26
N VAL A 96 -7.64 -6.63 0.80
CA VAL A 96 -8.90 -7.11 0.23
C VAL A 96 -10.03 -6.12 0.51
N LEU A 97 -10.84 -5.87 -0.51
CA LEU A 97 -12.02 -5.02 -0.45
C LEU A 97 -13.29 -5.88 -0.46
N PHE A 98 -14.16 -5.62 0.50
CA PHE A 98 -15.49 -6.22 0.64
C PHE A 98 -16.56 -5.18 0.28
N ASP A 99 -17.19 -5.36 -0.87
CA ASP A 99 -18.33 -4.58 -1.33
C ASP A 99 -19.60 -5.36 -1.07
N LYS A 100 -20.52 -4.83 -0.27
CA LYS A 100 -21.79 -5.52 0.10
C LYS A 100 -22.66 -5.90 -1.09
N ARG A 101 -22.42 -5.28 -2.26
CA ARG A 101 -23.13 -5.60 -3.52
C ARG A 101 -22.55 -6.83 -4.24
N ARG A 102 -21.35 -7.28 -3.83
CA ARG A 102 -20.60 -8.35 -4.52
C ARG A 102 -20.57 -9.62 -3.69
N LYS A 103 -20.60 -10.76 -4.39
CA LYS A 103 -20.45 -12.06 -3.75
C LYS A 103 -18.96 -12.32 -3.39
N ASP A 104 -18.07 -11.97 -4.31
CA ASP A 104 -16.64 -12.21 -4.17
C ASP A 104 -15.91 -10.92 -3.77
N PRO A 105 -14.97 -10.98 -2.85
CA PRO A 105 -14.14 -9.84 -2.49
C PRO A 105 -13.14 -9.52 -3.61
N VAL A 106 -12.62 -8.30 -3.61
CA VAL A 106 -11.59 -7.84 -4.56
C VAL A 106 -10.25 -7.81 -3.84
N PHE A 107 -9.31 -8.65 -4.28
CA PHE A 107 -7.95 -8.66 -3.76
C PHE A 107 -7.14 -7.50 -4.34
N MET A 108 -6.36 -6.85 -3.51
CA MET A 108 -5.68 -5.61 -3.84
C MET A 108 -4.27 -5.57 -3.26
N GLN A 109 -3.46 -4.65 -3.75
CA GLN A 109 -2.15 -4.31 -3.24
C GLN A 109 -2.12 -2.83 -2.86
N ALA A 110 -1.34 -2.49 -1.85
CA ALA A 110 -1.06 -1.12 -1.46
C ALA A 110 0.44 -0.83 -1.65
N LEU A 111 0.75 0.27 -2.31
CA LEU A 111 2.10 0.78 -2.50
C LEU A 111 2.15 2.21 -2.00
N LYS A 112 2.94 2.47 -0.98
CA LYS A 112 3.14 3.82 -0.43
C LYS A 112 4.52 4.33 -0.79
N THR A 113 4.57 5.57 -1.22
CA THR A 113 5.80 6.33 -1.35
C THR A 113 5.60 7.70 -0.73
N GLY A 114 6.63 8.23 -0.07
CA GLY A 114 6.54 9.54 0.55
C GLY A 114 7.91 10.07 0.92
N GLU A 115 7.90 11.33 1.29
CA GLU A 115 9.05 12.03 1.87
C GLU A 115 8.77 12.30 3.34
N GLY A 116 9.78 12.15 4.19
CA GLY A 116 9.62 12.43 5.61
C GLY A 116 10.92 12.28 6.37
N LEU A 117 11.02 13.04 7.46
CA LEU A 117 12.11 12.85 8.42
C LEU A 117 11.73 11.68 9.33
N GLY A 118 12.51 10.61 9.28
CA GLY A 118 12.29 9.48 10.17
C GLY A 118 13.27 8.34 9.91
N ALA A 119 13.36 7.47 10.88
CA ALA A 119 14.03 6.18 10.75
C ALA A 119 13.19 5.17 11.51
N GLY A 120 12.83 4.07 10.85
CA GLY A 120 12.05 3.04 11.51
C GLY A 120 11.43 2.03 10.58
N TYR A 121 10.85 1.05 11.20
CA TYR A 121 10.10 -0.03 10.60
C TYR A 121 8.79 -0.18 11.36
N GLN A 122 7.68 -0.24 10.66
CA GLN A 122 6.37 -0.40 11.26
C GLN A 122 5.47 -1.29 10.42
N ASP A 123 4.94 -2.32 11.06
CA ASP A 123 3.83 -3.10 10.53
C ASP A 123 2.51 -2.57 11.08
N GLN A 124 1.55 -2.38 10.21
CA GLN A 124 0.23 -1.89 10.58
C GLN A 124 -0.87 -2.48 9.71
N TYR A 125 -2.09 -2.53 10.25
CA TYR A 125 -3.29 -2.66 9.45
C TYR A 125 -3.82 -1.28 9.07
N GLN A 126 -4.30 -1.19 7.84
CA GLN A 126 -5.06 -0.06 7.32
C GLN A 126 -6.48 -0.54 7.00
N VAL A 127 -7.49 0.12 7.55
CA VAL A 127 -8.90 -0.20 7.27
C VAL A 127 -9.56 1.02 6.64
N ALA A 128 -10.04 0.86 5.41
CA ALA A 128 -10.83 1.86 4.70
C ALA A 128 -12.31 1.50 4.79
N ILE A 129 -13.15 2.42 5.26
CA ILE A 129 -14.61 2.25 5.35
C ILE A 129 -15.26 3.16 4.31
N PHE A 130 -16.03 2.57 3.41
CA PHE A 130 -16.72 3.26 2.31
C PHE A 130 -18.17 3.50 2.68
N LYS A 131 -18.57 4.75 2.87
CA LYS A 131 -19.94 5.11 3.25
C LYS A 131 -20.95 4.84 2.15
N THR A 132 -20.53 5.00 0.89
CA THR A 132 -21.42 4.88 -0.28
C THR A 132 -20.88 3.91 -1.33
N PRO A 133 -21.76 3.27 -2.13
CA PRO A 133 -21.33 2.47 -3.27
C PRO A 133 -20.51 3.26 -4.30
N ALA A 134 -20.83 4.54 -4.48
CA ALA A 134 -20.12 5.41 -5.40
C ALA A 134 -18.65 5.62 -4.98
N ALA A 135 -18.37 5.69 -3.68
CA ALA A 135 -17.01 5.78 -3.16
C ALA A 135 -16.20 4.50 -3.48
N ILE A 136 -16.82 3.32 -3.37
CA ILE A 136 -16.18 2.05 -3.78
C ILE A 136 -15.88 2.06 -5.27
N ASP A 137 -16.86 2.47 -6.10
CA ASP A 137 -16.70 2.47 -7.55
C ASP A 137 -15.58 3.43 -7.99
N GLN A 138 -15.50 4.63 -7.39
CA GLN A 138 -14.41 5.59 -7.63
C GLN A 138 -13.05 5.04 -7.20
N PHE A 139 -12.98 4.41 -6.02
CA PHE A 139 -11.76 3.79 -5.51
C PHE A 139 -11.28 2.67 -6.42
N LEU A 140 -12.17 1.79 -6.88
CA LEU A 140 -11.83 0.70 -7.81
C LEU A 140 -11.45 1.22 -9.20
N LEU A 141 -12.14 2.23 -9.74
CA LEU A 141 -11.77 2.86 -11.02
C LEU A 141 -10.35 3.42 -10.98
N ALA A 142 -10.01 4.10 -9.90
CA ALA A 142 -8.67 4.63 -9.69
C ALA A 142 -7.63 3.50 -9.55
N SER A 143 -8.01 2.37 -8.96
CA SER A 143 -7.13 1.21 -8.71
C SER A 143 -6.87 0.33 -9.94
N ILE A 144 -7.72 0.39 -10.97
CA ILE A 144 -7.57 -0.39 -12.22
C ILE A 144 -6.63 0.32 -13.21
N ASP A 145 -6.68 1.62 -13.27
CA ASP A 145 -6.02 2.44 -14.32
C ASP A 145 -4.49 2.51 -14.16
N GLY A 146 -3.92 1.94 -13.08
CA GLY A 146 -2.47 1.82 -12.83
C GLY A 146 -1.67 3.14 -12.88
N GLN A 147 -2.20 4.16 -13.54
CA GLN A 147 -1.63 5.49 -13.70
C GLN A 147 -2.25 6.54 -12.77
N ARG A 148 -3.39 6.22 -12.18
CA ARG A 148 -4.13 7.08 -11.25
C ARG A 148 -4.76 6.24 -10.15
N GLY A 149 -3.96 5.43 -9.47
CA GLY A 149 -4.45 4.69 -8.32
C GLY A 149 -5.16 5.59 -7.33
N GLY A 150 -6.04 5.04 -6.51
CA GLY A 150 -6.63 5.75 -5.41
C GLY A 150 -5.51 6.37 -4.59
N VAL A 151 -5.22 7.65 -4.83
CA VAL A 151 -4.15 8.36 -4.15
C VAL A 151 -4.76 8.92 -2.88
N ASP A 152 -4.41 8.32 -1.75
CA ASP A 152 -4.57 8.98 -0.47
C ASP A 152 -3.28 9.70 -0.13
N VAL A 153 -3.38 10.94 0.22
CA VAL A 153 -2.25 11.70 0.76
C VAL A 153 -2.30 11.58 2.26
N ASP A 154 -1.25 10.99 2.78
CA ASP A 154 -1.03 10.89 4.21
C ASP A 154 -0.16 12.06 4.67
N ALA A 155 -0.64 12.84 5.62
CA ALA A 155 0.21 13.64 6.49
C ALA A 155 0.21 12.96 7.85
N ASN A 156 1.29 12.29 8.18
CA ASN A 156 1.41 11.53 9.42
C ASN A 156 2.42 12.18 10.35
N PHE A 157 1.96 12.52 11.55
CA PHE A 157 2.79 12.91 12.69
C PHE A 157 2.62 11.83 13.74
N SER A 158 3.60 10.97 13.93
CA SER A 158 3.54 9.97 14.98
C SER A 158 4.85 9.80 15.71
N ALA A 159 4.75 9.73 17.02
CA ALA A 159 5.75 9.14 17.89
C ALA A 159 5.12 7.88 18.46
N GLY A 160 5.49 6.70 17.94
CA GLY A 160 4.91 5.43 18.36
C GLY A 160 3.92 4.81 17.34
N SER A 161 3.25 3.74 17.74
CA SER A 161 2.35 2.97 16.87
C SER A 161 0.98 3.62 16.72
N GLY A 162 0.78 4.43 15.71
CA GLY A 162 -0.54 4.95 15.34
C GLY A 162 -0.45 6.32 14.67
N GLY A 163 -1.12 6.46 13.54
CA GLY A 163 -1.21 7.70 12.80
C GLY A 163 -2.61 7.91 12.27
N THR A 164 -2.90 9.12 11.79
CA THR A 164 -4.16 9.45 11.14
C THR A 164 -3.92 9.59 9.65
N ILE A 165 -4.58 8.77 8.86
CA ILE A 165 -4.65 8.92 7.41
C ILE A 165 -5.83 9.84 7.09
N ARG A 166 -5.61 10.84 6.23
CA ARG A 166 -6.70 11.66 5.70
C ARG A 166 -6.97 11.24 4.26
N SER A 167 -8.20 10.82 4.01
CA SER A 167 -8.69 10.63 2.64
C SER A 167 -9.09 11.97 2.03
N PHE A 168 -8.79 12.17 0.74
CA PHE A 168 -9.36 13.27 -0.03
C PHE A 168 -10.85 13.09 -0.33
N ASN A 169 -11.33 11.85 -0.27
CA ASN A 169 -12.75 11.56 -0.46
C ASN A 169 -13.44 11.52 0.92
N PRO A 170 -14.35 12.45 1.24
CA PRO A 170 -15.05 12.49 2.52
C PRO A 170 -15.96 11.27 2.75
N GLU A 171 -16.25 10.51 1.72
CA GLU A 171 -17.03 9.27 1.77
C GLU A 171 -16.20 8.04 2.14
N ILE A 172 -14.88 8.22 2.35
CA ILE A 172 -13.96 7.15 2.76
C ILE A 172 -13.31 7.55 4.08
N THR A 173 -13.48 6.73 5.11
CA THR A 173 -12.77 6.90 6.39
C THR A 173 -11.67 5.86 6.50
N PHE A 174 -10.45 6.30 6.82
CA PHE A 174 -9.31 5.42 7.06
C PHE A 174 -8.97 5.33 8.54
N TYR A 175 -8.68 4.11 8.96
CA TYR A 175 -8.15 3.78 10.29
C TYR A 175 -6.84 3.02 10.15
N THR A 176 -5.91 3.27 11.07
CA THR A 176 -4.66 2.51 11.19
C THR A 176 -4.55 1.87 12.55
N VAL A 177 -4.10 0.63 12.58
CA VAL A 177 -3.81 -0.14 13.79
C VAL A 177 -2.39 -0.65 13.69
N GLY A 178 -1.51 -0.13 14.53
CA GLY A 178 -0.12 -0.59 14.62
C GLY A 178 -0.03 -2.00 15.18
N LEU A 179 0.81 -2.84 14.58
CA LEU A 179 1.05 -4.23 15.00
C LEU A 179 2.36 -4.33 15.76
N SER A 180 3.40 -3.76 15.22
CA SER A 180 4.75 -3.79 15.78
C SER A 180 5.61 -2.71 15.13
N GLY A 181 6.72 -2.38 15.80
CA GLY A 181 7.73 -1.48 15.28
C GLY A 181 7.87 -0.19 16.10
N TYR A 182 9.01 0.45 15.91
CA TYR A 182 9.31 1.79 16.42
C TYR A 182 9.42 2.73 15.24
N ASP A 183 8.65 3.80 15.30
CA ASP A 183 8.67 4.80 14.27
C ASP A 183 8.61 6.20 14.89
N LEU A 184 9.59 7.01 14.57
CA LEU A 184 9.63 8.43 14.83
C LEU A 184 9.56 9.13 13.49
N GLN A 185 8.38 9.57 13.07
CA GLN A 185 8.20 10.10 11.72
C GLN A 185 7.33 11.36 11.68
N ALA A 186 7.73 12.23 10.77
CA ALA A 186 6.90 13.26 10.20
C ALA A 186 6.91 13.05 8.69
N ASN A 187 5.86 12.42 8.16
CA ASN A 187 5.81 11.99 6.77
C ASN A 187 4.70 12.69 6.02
N TYR A 188 5.02 13.00 4.78
CA TYR A 188 4.05 13.35 3.74
C TYR A 188 4.20 12.32 2.62
N GLY A 189 3.10 11.66 2.24
CA GLY A 189 3.17 10.63 1.20
C GLY A 189 1.81 10.31 0.60
N GLY A 190 1.82 9.47 -0.42
CA GLY A 190 0.63 8.94 -1.05
C GLY A 190 0.65 7.43 -1.09
N THR A 191 -0.51 6.82 -0.93
CA THR A 191 -0.71 5.38 -1.10
C THR A 191 -1.46 5.11 -2.38
N LEU A 192 -0.89 4.26 -3.22
CA LEU A 192 -1.49 3.75 -4.43
C LEU A 192 -2.10 2.38 -4.13
N TYR A 193 -3.39 2.24 -4.33
CA TYR A 193 -4.10 0.97 -4.20
C TYR A 193 -4.34 0.38 -5.59
N LEU A 194 -3.94 -0.86 -5.80
CA LEU A 194 -4.01 -1.55 -7.09
C LEU A 194 -4.81 -2.85 -6.97
N VAL A 195 -5.65 -3.13 -7.96
CA VAL A 195 -6.33 -4.44 -8.07
C VAL A 195 -5.29 -5.50 -8.43
N ASP A 196 -5.21 -6.56 -7.63
CA ASP A 196 -4.31 -7.69 -7.93
C ASP A 196 -4.89 -8.54 -9.06
N GLN A 197 -4.20 -8.57 -10.20
CA GLN A 197 -4.65 -9.28 -11.38
C GLN A 197 -4.53 -10.81 -11.25
N GLN A 198 -3.65 -11.31 -10.42
CA GLN A 198 -3.44 -12.75 -10.25
C GLN A 198 -4.35 -13.34 -9.17
N LEU A 199 -4.65 -12.57 -8.12
CA LEU A 199 -5.52 -13.02 -7.04
C LEU A 199 -7.02 -12.88 -7.34
N ASN A 200 -7.41 -12.12 -8.36
CA ASN A 200 -8.81 -12.01 -8.76
C ASN A 200 -9.11 -12.92 -9.95
N ASN A 201 -10.29 -13.55 -9.94
CA ASN A 201 -10.75 -14.33 -11.09
C ASN A 201 -11.30 -13.42 -12.20
N ALA A 202 -11.43 -13.98 -13.43
CA ALA A 202 -11.93 -13.21 -14.57
C ALA A 202 -13.34 -12.64 -14.35
N ALA A 203 -14.22 -13.35 -13.65
CA ALA A 203 -15.58 -12.86 -13.35
C ALA A 203 -15.52 -11.61 -12.45
N THR A 204 -14.69 -11.64 -11.38
CA THR A 204 -14.46 -10.48 -10.52
C THR A 204 -13.91 -9.31 -11.32
N LEU A 205 -12.84 -9.51 -12.11
CA LEU A 205 -12.21 -8.46 -12.91
C LEU A 205 -13.18 -7.84 -13.93
N ASN A 206 -13.99 -8.66 -14.61
CA ASN A 206 -14.96 -8.19 -15.59
C ASN A 206 -16.13 -7.40 -14.98
N SER A 207 -16.43 -7.64 -13.70
CA SER A 207 -17.49 -6.94 -12.95
C SER A 207 -17.05 -5.62 -12.33
N LEU A 208 -15.77 -5.27 -12.41
CA LEU A 208 -15.26 -4.01 -11.88
C LEU A 208 -15.77 -2.80 -12.70
N PRO A 209 -15.90 -1.62 -12.09
CA PRO A 209 -16.29 -0.41 -12.79
C PRO A 209 -15.38 -0.15 -13.99
N LYS A 210 -15.96 0.29 -15.11
CA LYS A 210 -15.23 0.65 -16.33
C LYS A 210 -15.34 2.14 -16.57
N LYS A 211 -14.24 2.71 -17.04
CA LYS A 211 -14.22 4.11 -17.47
C LYS A 211 -15.11 4.23 -18.71
N LYS A 212 -16.07 5.14 -18.67
CA LYS A 212 -16.91 5.53 -19.83
C LYS A 212 -16.11 6.42 -20.75
#